data_54b46cded69b321b8c4fa14a3b2e7647
#
_entry.id   54b46cded69b321b8c4fa14a3b2e7647
#
_cell.length_a   1.000
_cell.length_b   1.000
_cell.length_c   1.000
_cell.angle_alpha   90.00
_cell.angle_beta   90.00
_cell.angle_gamma   90.00
#
_symmetry.space_group_name_H-M   'P 1'
#
loop_
_entity.id
_entity.type
_entity.pdbx_description
1 polymer ?
#
loop_
_entity_poly.entity_id
_entity_poly.type
_entity_poly.pdbx_seq_one_letter_code
_entity_poly.pdbx_strand_id
1 'polypeptide(L)' 'MAKQFSKISVVGLGYVGLPLSLQFARSGVSVLGLDLDCSKVEAINSGKSYLKHFSAESIAEQVDAGRFEAS' A
#
# COMPACT_ATOMS: atom_id res chain seq x y z
N MET A 1 19.62 -2.06 14.37
CA MET A 1 19.11 -2.19 14.19
C MET A 1 18.03 -2.15 14.00
N ALA A 2 17.68 -2.10 13.84
CA ALA A 2 16.68 -1.84 13.56
C ALA A 2 15.69 -2.56 12.97
N LYS A 3 15.08 -3.24 13.23
CA LYS A 3 14.19 -3.84 12.71
C LYS A 3 13.04 -3.76 13.48
N GLN A 4 12.76 -2.83 14.22
CA GLN A 4 11.65 -2.73 15.04
C GLN A 4 10.37 -2.59 14.31
N PHE A 5 10.37 -1.96 13.16
CA PHE A 5 9.14 -1.71 12.43
C PHE A 5 9.11 -2.46 11.15
N SER A 6 9.12 -3.77 11.25
CA SER A 6 9.03 -4.59 10.06
C SER A 6 7.61 -4.64 9.48
N LYS A 7 6.61 -4.25 10.28
CA LYS A 7 5.21 -4.23 9.82
C LYS A 7 4.47 -3.04 10.37
N ILE A 8 3.67 -2.38 9.54
CA ILE A 8 2.80 -1.29 9.99
C ILE A 8 1.43 -1.42 9.33
N SER A 9 0.45 -0.77 9.90
CA SER A 9 -0.89 -0.68 9.33
C SER A 9 -1.19 0.79 9.05
N VAL A 10 -1.80 1.04 7.88
CA VAL A 10 -2.22 2.39 7.51
C VAL A 10 -3.73 2.35 7.30
N VAL A 11 -4.46 3.14 8.05
CA VAL A 11 -5.91 3.18 7.97
C VAL A 11 -6.33 4.31 7.05
N GLY A 12 -7.09 3.98 6.03
CA GLY A 12 -7.52 4.95 5.03
C GLY A 12 -6.54 5.03 3.87
N LEU A 13 -6.96 4.54 2.71
CA LEU A 13 -6.08 4.44 1.55
C LEU A 13 -6.46 5.46 0.47
N GLY A 14 -6.63 6.70 0.88
CA GLY A 14 -6.92 7.80 -0.02
C GLY A 14 -5.66 8.54 -0.44
N TYR A 15 -5.81 9.85 -0.65
CA TYR A 15 -4.72 10.68 -1.18
C TYR A 15 -3.53 10.81 -0.24
N VAL A 16 -3.71 10.52 1.04
CA VAL A 16 -2.61 10.57 2.01
C VAL A 16 -2.14 9.15 2.35
N GLY A 17 -3.09 8.28 2.66
CA GLY A 17 -2.76 6.93 3.13
C GLY A 17 -2.07 6.06 2.10
N LEU A 18 -2.54 6.11 0.85
CA LEU A 18 -1.93 5.28 -0.18
C LEU A 18 -0.50 5.70 -0.50
N PRO A 19 -0.23 7.00 -0.76
CA PRO A 19 1.16 7.41 -0.98
C PRO A 19 2.07 7.09 0.19
N LEU A 20 1.58 7.29 1.42
CA LEU A 20 2.35 6.99 2.60
C LEU A 20 2.66 5.51 2.70
N SER A 21 1.67 4.66 2.41
CA SER A 21 1.85 3.21 2.43
C SER A 21 2.92 2.78 1.45
N LEU A 22 2.90 3.34 0.24
CA LEU A 22 3.88 2.99 -0.77
C LEU A 22 5.28 3.45 -0.39
N GLN A 23 5.38 4.58 0.28
CA GLN A 23 6.67 5.07 0.74
C GLN A 23 7.29 4.13 1.76
N PHE A 24 6.49 3.68 2.74
CA PHE A 24 6.97 2.72 3.72
C PHE A 24 7.33 1.40 3.06
N ALA A 25 6.50 0.93 2.13
CA ALA A 25 6.75 -0.35 1.46
C ALA A 25 8.05 -0.30 0.66
N ARG A 26 8.31 0.81 -0.02
CA ARG A 26 9.53 0.97 -0.77
C ARG A 26 10.77 0.98 0.12
N SER A 27 10.61 1.37 1.37
CA SER A 27 11.69 1.37 2.33
C SER A 27 11.93 0.00 2.95
N GLY A 28 11.16 -1.01 2.53
CA GLY A 28 11.34 -2.36 3.03
C GLY A 28 10.42 -2.74 4.18
N VAL A 29 9.48 -1.87 4.53
CA VAL A 29 8.53 -2.15 5.60
C VAL A 29 7.31 -2.86 5.02
N SER A 30 6.83 -3.89 5.70
CA SER A 30 5.59 -4.55 5.29
C SER A 30 4.41 -3.69 5.74
N VAL A 31 3.52 -3.39 4.81
CA VAL A 31 2.40 -2.49 5.08
C VAL A 31 1.08 -3.20 4.86
N LEU A 32 0.21 -3.11 5.84
CA LEU A 32 -1.18 -3.55 5.69
C LEU A 32 -2.04 -2.30 5.60
N GLY A 33 -2.64 -2.06 4.45
CA GLY A 33 -3.54 -0.93 4.27
C GLY A 33 -4.96 -1.35 4.55
N LEU A 34 -5.69 -0.54 5.29
CA LEU A 34 -7.06 -0.84 5.69
C LEU A 34 -7.99 0.25 5.16
N ASP A 35 -9.07 -0.17 4.52
CA ASP A 35 -10.06 0.79 4.03
C ASP A 35 -11.44 0.13 4.03
N LEU A 36 -12.46 0.94 4.29
CA LEU A 36 -13.84 0.46 4.25
C LEU A 36 -14.36 0.33 2.83
N ASP A 37 -13.70 0.95 1.87
CA ASP A 37 -14.11 0.90 0.48
C ASP A 37 -13.51 -0.33 -0.18
N CYS A 38 -14.34 -1.34 -0.41
CA CYS A 38 -13.90 -2.60 -0.99
C CYS A 38 -13.28 -2.42 -2.37
N SER A 39 -13.72 -1.42 -3.13
CA SER A 39 -13.16 -1.22 -4.46
C SER A 39 -11.71 -0.78 -4.41
N LYS A 40 -11.35 -0.01 -3.38
CA LYS A 40 -9.94 0.38 -3.19
C LYS A 40 -9.10 -0.82 -2.79
N VAL A 41 -9.63 -1.65 -1.89
CA VAL A 41 -8.94 -2.85 -1.45
C VAL A 41 -8.67 -3.77 -2.65
N GLU A 42 -9.69 -3.99 -3.47
CA GLU A 42 -9.54 -4.85 -4.63
C GLU A 42 -8.55 -4.28 -5.64
N ALA A 43 -8.60 -2.97 -5.86
CA ALA A 43 -7.70 -2.33 -6.80
C ALA A 43 -6.25 -2.51 -6.38
N ILE A 44 -5.97 -2.27 -5.11
CA ILE A 44 -4.61 -2.40 -4.61
C ILE A 44 -4.10 -3.83 -4.75
N ASN A 45 -4.89 -4.79 -4.30
CA ASN A 45 -4.46 -6.18 -4.34
C ASN A 45 -4.35 -6.73 -5.76
N SER A 46 -4.97 -6.05 -6.72
CA SER A 46 -4.86 -6.38 -8.13
C SER A 46 -3.78 -5.56 -8.85
N GLY A 47 -3.07 -4.72 -8.11
CA GLY A 47 -2.02 -3.89 -8.70
C GLY A 47 -2.55 -2.76 -9.57
N LYS A 48 -3.70 -2.22 -9.22
CA LYS A 48 -4.30 -1.12 -9.99
C LYS A 48 -4.34 0.15 -9.16
N SER A 49 -4.34 1.28 -9.85
CA SER A 49 -4.41 2.57 -9.18
C SER A 49 -5.78 3.20 -9.36
N TYR A 50 -6.26 3.87 -8.32
CA TYR A 50 -7.49 4.64 -8.37
C TYR A 50 -7.23 6.12 -8.11
N LEU A 51 -5.98 6.51 -7.95
CA LEU A 51 -5.62 7.91 -7.78
C LEU A 51 -4.97 8.42 -9.07
N LYS A 52 -5.36 9.62 -9.48
CA LYS A 52 -4.91 10.18 -10.74
C LYS A 52 -3.42 10.29 -10.90
N HIS A 53 -2.74 10.62 -9.84
CA HIS A 53 -1.31 10.90 -9.91
C HIS A 53 -0.45 9.75 -9.43
N PHE A 54 -1.03 8.56 -9.32
CA PHE A 54 -0.28 7.39 -8.91
C PHE A 54 -0.39 6.32 -9.97
N SER A 55 0.72 5.79 -10.39
CA SER A 55 0.71 4.75 -11.40
C SER A 55 0.39 3.39 -10.79
N ALA A 56 -0.30 2.57 -11.56
CA ALA A 56 -0.58 1.20 -11.14
C ALA A 56 0.71 0.42 -10.93
N GLU A 57 1.76 0.75 -11.67
CA GLU A 57 3.05 0.08 -11.55
C GLU A 57 3.65 0.25 -10.16
N SER A 58 3.53 1.44 -9.58
CA SER A 58 4.07 1.69 -8.24
C SER A 58 3.38 0.82 -7.21
N ILE A 59 2.08 0.62 -7.37
CA ILE A 59 1.31 -0.23 -6.45
C ILE A 59 1.66 -1.69 -6.69
N ALA A 60 1.63 -2.13 -7.95
CA ALA A 60 1.86 -3.52 -8.30
C ALA A 60 3.25 -3.98 -7.86
N GLU A 61 4.24 -3.11 -7.96
CA GLU A 61 5.60 -3.43 -7.59
C GLU A 61 5.67 -3.85 -6.12
N GLN A 62 5.01 -3.11 -5.24
CA GLN A 62 5.05 -3.39 -3.81
C GLN A 62 4.16 -4.56 -3.43
N VAL A 63 3.02 -4.70 -4.10
CA VAL A 63 2.12 -5.83 -3.86
C VAL A 63 2.80 -7.13 -4.29
N ASP A 64 3.41 -7.14 -5.47
CA ASP A 64 4.09 -8.33 -5.97
C ASP A 64 5.31 -8.70 -5.12
N ALA A 65 5.96 -7.71 -4.53
CA ALA A 65 7.09 -7.96 -3.65
C ALA A 65 6.65 -8.46 -2.27
N GLY A 66 5.35 -8.49 -2.00
CA GLY A 66 4.83 -8.95 -0.72
C GLY A 66 4.96 -7.93 0.39
N ARG A 67 5.21 -6.67 0.05
CA ARG A 67 5.38 -5.62 1.06
C ARG A 67 4.15 -4.74 1.25
N PHE A 68 3.13 -4.91 0.43
CA PHE A 68 1.91 -4.12 0.56
C PHE A 68 0.71 -5.01 0.30
N GLU A 69 -0.24 -4.93 1.19
CA GLU A 69 -1.47 -5.71 1.10
C GLU A 69 -2.60 -4.83 1.63
N ALA A 70 -3.78 -4.90 1.02
CA ALA A 70 -4.94 -4.15 1.48
C ALA A 70 -6.01 -5.10 2.01
N SER A 71 -6.76 -4.63 2.97
CA SER A 71 -7.81 -5.43 3.56
C SER A 71 -9.03 -4.60 3.97
#